data_86dd7f0ac49771f7c4599cb5702bef49
#
_entry.id   86dd7f0ac49771f7c4599cb5702bef49
#
_cell.length_a   1.000
_cell.length_b   1.000
_cell.length_c   1.000
_cell.angle_alpha   90.00
_cell.angle_beta   90.00
_cell.angle_gamma   90.00
#
_symmetry.space_group_name_H-M   'P 1'
#
loop_
_entity.id
_entity.type
_entity.pdbx_description
1 polymer ?
#
loop_
_entity_poly.entity_id
_entity_poly.type
_entity_poly.pdbx_seq_one_letter_code
_entity_poly.pdbx_strand_id
1 'polypeptide(L)'
;MAEVVKIVLTGGPCGGKTAALEYISVELKKLNIPTITISESASRLLSAGKTPENMGSYEFHRELFEMQLAEENEKTRLAKEMNCEKAVLLFDRGLLDSRAYVTEDEFAKYAGLHNLNEDVIRNSYDAVFHLVTSADGAEEYYGKETNIFRREDSLEKAREVDTDVMAVWTGTPHLRVIDNSTDFDTKLKRLLKEVVAFLGIPKPLEIERKFLIEYPDIEFLNSIKTCRRIPITQAYLTTPDEGYFRIRRRGEGDKAVYIKTVKIKISDIKRIEIENYISKEQYDSYLAQRQYVTGIIRKDRYCIVDNNTYYELDVYPFWSDRATIEIELLSENQPYQLPSFVKLVREVTSEPNYRNLALAQKYGKP
;
A
#
# COMPACT_ATOMS: atom_id res chain seq x y z
N MET A 1 -2.47 20.92 -15.28
CA MET A 1 -2.36 19.43 -15.42
C MET A 1 -3.06 18.83 -14.22
N ALA A 2 -3.85 17.77 -14.42
CA ALA A 2 -4.51 17.08 -13.34
C ALA A 2 -3.51 16.40 -12.40
N GLU A 3 -3.82 16.35 -11.10
CA GLU A 3 -3.19 15.42 -10.17
C GLU A 3 -3.62 13.99 -10.56
N VAL A 4 -2.66 13.09 -10.73
CA VAL A 4 -2.96 11.70 -11.11
C VAL A 4 -2.78 10.79 -9.90
N VAL A 5 -3.86 10.11 -9.51
CA VAL A 5 -3.87 9.14 -8.42
C VAL A 5 -3.90 7.72 -8.99
N LYS A 6 -2.90 6.91 -8.64
CA LYS A 6 -2.74 5.54 -9.11
C LYS A 6 -3.21 4.52 -8.07
N ILE A 7 -4.27 3.81 -8.37
CA ILE A 7 -4.89 2.80 -7.49
C ILE A 7 -4.80 1.42 -8.14
N VAL A 8 -4.20 0.46 -7.46
CA VAL A 8 -4.07 -0.93 -7.93
C VAL A 8 -5.10 -1.81 -7.21
N LEU A 9 -5.85 -2.57 -7.99
CA LEU A 9 -6.60 -3.73 -7.53
C LEU A 9 -5.78 -4.99 -7.82
N THR A 10 -5.29 -5.66 -6.80
CA THR A 10 -4.44 -6.85 -6.90
C THR A 10 -5.04 -8.01 -6.12
N GLY A 11 -4.36 -9.14 -6.08
CA GLY A 11 -4.77 -10.34 -5.36
C GLY A 11 -4.63 -11.59 -6.22
N GLY A 12 -4.82 -12.75 -5.60
CA GLY A 12 -4.74 -14.06 -6.23
C GLY A 12 -5.84 -14.33 -7.28
N PRO A 13 -5.86 -15.53 -7.82
CA PRO A 13 -6.89 -15.94 -8.78
C PRO A 13 -8.28 -15.93 -8.12
N CYS A 14 -9.32 -15.62 -8.89
CA CYS A 14 -10.70 -15.53 -8.40
C CYS A 14 -10.95 -14.55 -7.24
N GLY A 15 -10.11 -13.54 -7.05
CA GLY A 15 -10.36 -12.49 -6.05
C GLY A 15 -11.48 -11.52 -6.45
N GLY A 16 -11.95 -11.56 -7.70
CA GLY A 16 -13.00 -10.69 -8.24
C GLY A 16 -12.47 -9.34 -8.78
N LYS A 17 -11.18 -9.24 -9.10
CA LYS A 17 -10.52 -7.99 -9.52
C LYS A 17 -11.19 -7.30 -10.70
N THR A 18 -11.46 -8.01 -11.79
CA THR A 18 -12.07 -7.43 -12.99
C THR A 18 -13.47 -6.90 -12.74
N ALA A 19 -14.30 -7.64 -12.00
CA ALA A 19 -15.62 -7.16 -11.59
C ALA A 19 -15.52 -5.96 -10.65
N ALA A 20 -14.54 -5.96 -9.76
CA ALA A 20 -14.24 -4.81 -8.86
C ALA A 20 -13.79 -3.59 -9.66
N LEU A 21 -12.94 -3.76 -10.68
CA LEU A 21 -12.50 -2.67 -11.55
C LEU A 21 -13.70 -1.97 -12.21
N GLU A 22 -14.60 -2.76 -12.81
CA GLU A 22 -15.80 -2.25 -13.44
C GLU A 22 -16.72 -1.55 -12.44
N TYR A 23 -17.00 -2.18 -11.30
CA TYR A 23 -17.85 -1.62 -10.26
C TYR A 23 -17.29 -0.29 -9.73
N ILE A 24 -16.02 -0.24 -9.33
CA ILE A 24 -15.38 0.97 -8.80
C ILE A 24 -15.36 2.08 -9.86
N SER A 25 -15.04 1.76 -11.11
CA SER A 25 -15.05 2.73 -12.22
C SER A 25 -16.41 3.39 -12.40
N VAL A 26 -17.50 2.60 -12.35
CA VAL A 26 -18.88 3.11 -12.45
C VAL A 26 -19.23 3.99 -11.27
N GLU A 27 -18.89 3.58 -10.04
CA GLU A 27 -19.21 4.33 -8.83
C GLU A 27 -18.42 5.65 -8.73
N LEU A 28 -17.14 5.65 -9.09
CA LEU A 28 -16.34 6.88 -9.16
C LEU A 28 -16.87 7.86 -10.20
N LYS A 29 -17.34 7.36 -11.33
CA LYS A 29 -17.99 8.19 -12.35
C LYS A 29 -19.27 8.86 -11.83
N LYS A 30 -20.09 8.17 -11.03
CA LYS A 30 -21.27 8.76 -10.36
C LYS A 30 -20.88 9.88 -9.39
N LEU A 31 -19.70 9.81 -8.81
CA LEU A 31 -19.14 10.84 -7.94
C LEU A 31 -18.43 11.97 -8.71
N ASN A 32 -18.52 11.98 -10.05
CA ASN A 32 -17.84 12.91 -10.94
C ASN A 32 -16.31 12.89 -10.82
N ILE A 33 -15.73 11.74 -10.52
CA ILE A 33 -14.28 11.54 -10.46
C ILE A 33 -13.83 10.96 -11.79
N PRO A 34 -13.04 11.69 -12.59
CA PRO A 34 -12.48 11.19 -13.84
C PRO A 34 -11.61 9.95 -13.56
N THR A 35 -11.95 8.83 -14.20
CA THR A 35 -11.28 7.56 -13.99
C THR A 35 -10.90 6.92 -15.33
N ILE A 36 -9.64 6.51 -15.46
CA ILE A 36 -9.14 5.70 -16.57
C ILE A 36 -8.82 4.32 -16.02
N THR A 37 -9.38 3.28 -16.61
CA THR A 37 -9.10 1.89 -16.23
C THR A 37 -7.98 1.31 -17.10
N ILE A 38 -7.14 0.49 -16.50
CA ILE A 38 -6.09 -0.29 -17.15
C ILE A 38 -6.38 -1.75 -16.84
N SER A 39 -6.77 -2.49 -17.87
CA SER A 39 -7.19 -3.89 -17.76
C SER A 39 -5.99 -4.84 -17.70
N GLU A 40 -6.22 -6.06 -17.25
CA GLU A 40 -5.18 -7.10 -17.11
C GLU A 40 -4.48 -7.38 -18.45
N SER A 41 -3.19 -7.10 -18.51
CA SER A 41 -2.38 -7.28 -19.72
C SER A 41 -2.03 -8.75 -20.00
N ALA A 42 -2.00 -9.62 -18.97
CA ALA A 42 -1.71 -11.04 -19.13
C ALA A 42 -2.71 -11.75 -20.03
N SER A 43 -4.00 -11.46 -19.89
CA SER A 43 -5.06 -12.02 -20.74
C SER A 43 -4.86 -11.70 -22.23
N ARG A 44 -4.28 -10.54 -22.55
CA ARG A 44 -3.96 -10.12 -23.94
C ARG A 44 -2.83 -10.95 -24.54
N LEU A 45 -1.76 -11.22 -23.77
CA LEU A 45 -0.67 -12.09 -24.19
C LEU A 45 -1.16 -13.52 -24.39
N LEU A 46 -1.93 -14.05 -23.44
CA LEU A 46 -2.47 -15.40 -23.49
C LEU A 46 -3.41 -15.58 -24.69
N SER A 47 -4.27 -14.60 -24.98
CA SER A 47 -5.14 -14.61 -26.17
C SER A 47 -4.36 -14.54 -27.48
N ALA A 48 -3.16 -13.97 -27.48
CA ALA A 48 -2.24 -13.98 -28.62
C ALA A 48 -1.45 -15.31 -28.75
N GLY A 49 -1.74 -16.29 -27.91
CA GLY A 49 -1.07 -17.60 -27.91
C GLY A 49 0.31 -17.59 -27.22
N LYS A 50 0.66 -16.52 -26.54
CA LYS A 50 1.90 -16.40 -25.75
C LYS A 50 1.62 -16.89 -24.34
N THR A 51 2.31 -17.95 -23.93
CA THR A 51 2.14 -18.56 -22.60
C THR A 51 3.51 -18.83 -21.97
N PRO A 52 3.64 -18.89 -20.63
CA PRO A 52 4.89 -19.28 -20.01
C PRO A 52 5.38 -20.66 -20.39
N GLU A 53 4.47 -21.57 -20.78
CA GLU A 53 4.83 -22.93 -21.22
C GLU A 53 5.56 -22.90 -22.56
N ASN A 54 5.19 -22.00 -23.49
CA ASN A 54 5.84 -21.93 -24.81
C ASN A 54 6.96 -20.88 -24.91
N MET A 55 6.96 -19.86 -24.04
CA MET A 55 8.00 -18.83 -24.05
C MET A 55 9.04 -19.02 -22.94
N GLY A 56 8.72 -19.75 -21.88
CA GLY A 56 9.43 -19.73 -20.60
C GLY A 56 8.93 -18.60 -19.69
N SER A 57 8.92 -18.87 -18.36
CA SER A 57 8.34 -17.95 -17.38
C SER A 57 8.98 -16.56 -17.42
N TYR A 58 10.30 -16.51 -17.50
CA TYR A 58 11.05 -15.24 -17.55
C TYR A 58 10.62 -14.36 -18.73
N GLU A 59 10.65 -14.88 -19.95
CA GLU A 59 10.33 -14.12 -21.17
C GLU A 59 8.86 -13.67 -21.19
N PHE A 60 7.96 -14.52 -20.74
CA PHE A 60 6.54 -14.15 -20.62
C PHE A 60 6.35 -12.97 -19.66
N HIS A 61 6.93 -13.04 -18.47
CA HIS A 61 6.78 -11.98 -17.46
C HIS A 61 7.55 -10.71 -17.82
N ARG A 62 8.67 -10.82 -18.54
CA ARG A 62 9.39 -9.66 -19.07
C ARG A 62 8.53 -8.92 -20.12
N GLU A 63 7.96 -9.65 -21.09
CA GLU A 63 7.08 -9.04 -22.10
C GLU A 63 5.80 -8.45 -21.48
N LEU A 64 5.23 -9.14 -20.50
CA LEU A 64 4.08 -8.65 -19.73
C LEU A 64 4.43 -7.33 -19.03
N PHE A 65 5.56 -7.26 -18.35
CA PHE A 65 6.03 -6.07 -17.65
C PHE A 65 6.22 -4.88 -18.60
N GLU A 66 6.88 -5.11 -19.75
CA GLU A 66 7.12 -4.07 -20.75
C GLU A 66 5.79 -3.52 -21.31
N MET A 67 4.83 -4.41 -21.58
CA MET A 67 3.51 -4.02 -22.08
C MET A 67 2.71 -3.22 -21.04
N GLN A 68 2.72 -3.65 -19.78
CA GLN A 68 2.07 -2.93 -18.68
C GLN A 68 2.70 -1.56 -18.46
N LEU A 69 4.03 -1.48 -18.44
CA LEU A 69 4.76 -0.22 -18.24
C LEU A 69 4.47 0.79 -19.37
N ALA A 70 4.44 0.33 -20.62
CA ALA A 70 4.10 1.18 -21.76
C ALA A 70 2.66 1.72 -21.66
N GLU A 71 1.68 0.87 -21.34
CA GLU A 71 0.29 1.27 -21.14
C GLU A 71 0.11 2.23 -19.96
N GLU A 72 0.77 1.95 -18.84
CA GLU A 72 0.75 2.82 -17.66
C GLU A 72 1.30 4.23 -17.99
N ASN A 73 2.42 4.31 -18.70
CA ASN A 73 3.01 5.58 -19.10
C ASN A 73 2.08 6.38 -20.03
N GLU A 74 1.48 5.72 -21.03
CA GLU A 74 0.52 6.35 -21.93
C GLU A 74 -0.70 6.89 -21.18
N LYS A 75 -1.34 6.05 -20.35
CA LYS A 75 -2.53 6.43 -19.60
C LYS A 75 -2.22 7.51 -18.56
N THR A 76 -1.03 7.49 -17.94
CA THR A 76 -0.60 8.55 -17.03
C THR A 76 -0.47 9.88 -17.77
N ARG A 77 0.08 9.88 -19.00
CA ARG A 77 0.16 11.09 -19.82
C ARG A 77 -1.25 11.63 -20.14
N LEU A 78 -2.15 10.75 -20.61
CA LEU A 78 -3.53 11.13 -20.92
C LEU A 78 -4.26 11.69 -19.70
N ALA A 79 -4.10 11.07 -18.52
CA ALA A 79 -4.70 11.55 -17.28
C ALA A 79 -4.22 12.95 -16.89
N LYS A 80 -2.92 13.24 -17.04
CA LYS A 80 -2.35 14.58 -16.78
C LYS A 80 -2.90 15.67 -17.68
N GLU A 81 -3.28 15.31 -18.92
CA GLU A 81 -3.84 16.24 -19.91
C GLU A 81 -5.35 16.49 -19.71
N MET A 82 -6.01 15.75 -18.82
CA MET A 82 -7.42 15.97 -18.52
C MET A 82 -7.68 17.34 -17.90
N ASN A 83 -8.79 17.96 -18.26
CA ASN A 83 -9.21 19.22 -17.68
C ASN A 83 -9.99 18.99 -16.37
N CYS A 84 -9.28 18.56 -15.34
CA CYS A 84 -9.83 18.32 -14.00
C CYS A 84 -8.74 18.57 -12.95
N GLU A 85 -9.13 18.69 -11.70
CA GLU A 85 -8.20 18.84 -10.57
C GLU A 85 -7.48 17.51 -10.29
N LYS A 86 -8.24 16.42 -10.24
CA LYS A 86 -7.76 15.07 -9.93
C LYS A 86 -8.32 14.04 -10.91
N ALA A 87 -7.48 13.13 -11.39
CA ALA A 87 -7.84 11.97 -12.20
C ALA A 87 -7.33 10.68 -11.56
N VAL A 88 -8.14 9.62 -11.57
CA VAL A 88 -7.79 8.31 -11.05
C VAL A 88 -7.38 7.38 -12.18
N LEU A 89 -6.21 6.74 -12.05
CA LEU A 89 -5.84 5.54 -12.81
C LEU A 89 -6.14 4.32 -11.95
N LEU A 90 -7.03 3.46 -12.42
CA LEU A 90 -7.44 2.25 -11.73
C LEU A 90 -6.93 1.03 -12.49
N PHE A 91 -6.04 0.26 -11.86
CA PHE A 91 -5.34 -0.87 -12.47
C PHE A 91 -5.94 -2.21 -12.05
N ASP A 92 -6.21 -3.10 -13.01
CA ASP A 92 -6.34 -4.54 -12.76
C ASP A 92 -4.93 -5.14 -12.83
N ARG A 93 -4.29 -5.31 -11.69
CA ARG A 93 -2.89 -5.62 -11.43
C ARG A 93 -1.92 -4.45 -11.68
N GLY A 94 -0.89 -4.36 -10.88
CA GLY A 94 0.22 -3.43 -11.05
C GLY A 94 1.50 -4.14 -11.49
N LEU A 95 2.54 -3.36 -11.79
CA LEU A 95 3.83 -3.87 -12.26
C LEU A 95 4.48 -4.88 -11.32
N LEU A 96 4.25 -4.76 -9.99
CA LEU A 96 4.80 -5.70 -9.00
C LEU A 96 4.12 -7.06 -8.99
N ASP A 97 2.91 -7.20 -9.52
CA ASP A 97 2.23 -8.52 -9.54
C ASP A 97 3.08 -9.59 -10.22
N SER A 98 3.81 -9.24 -11.28
CA SER A 98 4.68 -10.18 -11.99
C SER A 98 5.82 -10.73 -11.11
N ARG A 99 6.26 -9.98 -10.09
CA ARG A 99 7.29 -10.41 -9.14
C ARG A 99 6.88 -11.64 -8.32
N ALA A 100 5.58 -11.87 -8.13
CA ALA A 100 5.07 -13.05 -7.45
C ALA A 100 5.25 -14.36 -8.25
N TYR A 101 5.56 -14.27 -9.54
CA TYR A 101 5.68 -15.41 -10.46
C TYR A 101 7.10 -15.68 -10.96
N VAL A 102 8.05 -14.81 -10.63
CA VAL A 102 9.47 -14.93 -11.01
C VAL A 102 10.36 -14.71 -9.80
N THR A 103 11.63 -15.11 -9.90
CA THR A 103 12.62 -14.85 -8.86
C THR A 103 12.94 -13.35 -8.73
N GLU A 104 13.51 -12.96 -7.59
CA GLU A 104 13.95 -11.57 -7.38
C GLU A 104 14.97 -11.11 -8.42
N ASP A 105 15.95 -11.98 -8.73
CA ASP A 105 16.97 -11.70 -9.73
C ASP A 105 16.39 -11.54 -11.15
N GLU A 106 15.41 -12.36 -11.52
CA GLU A 106 14.73 -12.26 -12.82
C GLU A 106 13.94 -10.96 -12.93
N PHE A 107 13.19 -10.61 -11.88
CA PHE A 107 12.46 -9.35 -11.84
C PHE A 107 13.40 -8.15 -11.91
N ALA A 108 14.48 -8.16 -11.11
CA ALA A 108 15.47 -7.10 -11.10
C ALA A 108 16.14 -6.88 -12.47
N LYS A 109 16.36 -7.96 -13.24
CA LYS A 109 16.95 -7.86 -14.59
C LYS A 109 16.05 -7.06 -15.53
N TYR A 110 14.76 -7.42 -15.70
CA TYR A 110 13.92 -6.70 -16.66
C TYR A 110 13.43 -5.33 -16.13
N ALA A 111 13.18 -5.17 -14.83
CA ALA A 111 12.88 -3.87 -14.26
C ALA A 111 14.08 -2.91 -14.37
N GLY A 112 15.30 -3.42 -14.17
CA GLY A 112 16.54 -2.65 -14.31
C GLY A 112 16.77 -2.10 -15.71
N LEU A 113 16.28 -2.75 -16.77
CA LEU A 113 16.34 -2.22 -18.14
C LEU A 113 15.62 -0.86 -18.28
N HIS A 114 14.66 -0.59 -17.39
CA HIS A 114 13.88 0.65 -17.34
C HIS A 114 14.30 1.57 -16.19
N ASN A 115 15.45 1.31 -15.54
CA ASN A 115 15.92 2.01 -14.34
C ASN A 115 14.91 1.92 -13.17
N LEU A 116 14.16 0.81 -13.09
CA LEU A 116 13.19 0.53 -12.05
C LEU A 116 13.70 -0.57 -11.11
N ASN A 117 13.19 -0.60 -9.91
CA ASN A 117 13.34 -1.69 -8.94
C ASN A 117 12.05 -1.80 -8.10
N GLU A 118 11.92 -2.86 -7.30
CA GLU A 118 10.70 -3.12 -6.53
C GLU A 118 10.25 -1.92 -5.68
N ASP A 119 11.18 -1.25 -4.99
CA ASP A 119 10.83 -0.15 -4.09
C ASP A 119 10.37 1.10 -4.86
N VAL A 120 11.00 1.42 -5.98
CA VAL A 120 10.57 2.51 -6.87
C VAL A 120 9.18 2.21 -7.41
N ILE A 121 8.95 0.98 -7.90
CA ILE A 121 7.65 0.58 -8.43
C ILE A 121 6.60 0.62 -7.32
N ARG A 122 6.87 0.02 -6.15
CA ARG A 122 5.94 0.00 -4.99
C ARG A 122 5.51 1.40 -4.57
N ASN A 123 6.46 2.34 -4.54
CA ASN A 123 6.19 3.72 -4.14
C ASN A 123 5.65 4.59 -5.30
N SER A 124 5.50 4.06 -6.52
CA SER A 124 4.89 4.78 -7.64
C SER A 124 3.37 4.69 -7.69
N TYR A 125 2.77 3.84 -6.85
CA TYR A 125 1.33 3.71 -6.69
C TYR A 125 0.89 4.34 -5.36
N ASP A 126 -0.21 5.08 -5.39
CA ASP A 126 -0.72 5.81 -4.23
C ASP A 126 -1.49 4.90 -3.29
N ALA A 127 -2.24 3.93 -3.83
CA ALA A 127 -2.94 2.91 -3.03
C ALA A 127 -2.99 1.56 -3.72
N VAL A 128 -2.99 0.51 -2.90
CA VAL A 128 -3.12 -0.89 -3.34
C VAL A 128 -4.20 -1.57 -2.51
N PHE A 129 -5.18 -2.14 -3.19
CA PHE A 129 -6.24 -2.93 -2.58
C PHE A 129 -6.09 -4.38 -3.01
N HIS A 130 -5.75 -5.24 -2.06
CA HIS A 130 -5.60 -6.66 -2.26
C HIS A 130 -6.93 -7.36 -2.04
N LEU A 131 -7.51 -7.93 -3.08
CA LEU A 131 -8.73 -8.72 -3.03
C LEU A 131 -8.35 -10.19 -2.83
N VAL A 132 -8.62 -10.71 -1.65
CA VAL A 132 -8.32 -12.10 -1.29
C VAL A 132 -9.02 -13.05 -2.25
N THR A 133 -8.27 -14.08 -2.69
CA THR A 133 -8.79 -15.14 -3.54
C THR A 133 -10.03 -15.81 -2.94
N SER A 134 -11.01 -16.20 -3.77
CA SER A 134 -12.16 -16.99 -3.28
C SER A 134 -11.76 -18.37 -2.77
N ALA A 135 -10.54 -18.84 -3.06
CA ALA A 135 -10.00 -20.06 -2.46
C ALA A 135 -9.80 -19.97 -0.93
N ASP A 136 -9.91 -18.77 -0.34
CA ASP A 136 -9.85 -18.52 1.09
C ASP A 136 -11.15 -17.84 1.55
N GLY A 137 -12.03 -18.60 2.20
CA GLY A 137 -13.29 -18.13 2.81
C GLY A 137 -14.47 -17.96 1.85
N ALA A 138 -14.37 -18.42 0.59
CA ALA A 138 -15.46 -18.44 -0.39
C ALA A 138 -15.25 -19.54 -1.45
N GLU A 139 -14.82 -20.72 -0.99
CA GLU A 139 -14.34 -21.84 -1.81
C GLU A 139 -15.37 -22.31 -2.83
N GLU A 140 -16.67 -22.23 -2.53
CA GLU A 140 -17.77 -22.61 -3.42
C GLU A 140 -17.82 -21.77 -4.70
N TYR A 141 -17.25 -20.57 -4.69
CA TYR A 141 -17.16 -19.68 -5.87
C TYR A 141 -15.82 -19.80 -6.59
N TYR A 142 -14.93 -20.69 -6.14
CA TYR A 142 -13.68 -20.95 -6.84
C TYR A 142 -13.91 -21.92 -7.98
N GLY A 143 -14.07 -21.44 -9.21
CA GLY A 143 -14.36 -22.25 -10.40
C GLY A 143 -13.48 -21.90 -11.59
N LYS A 144 -13.17 -22.90 -12.43
CA LYS A 144 -12.41 -22.69 -13.69
C LYS A 144 -13.25 -22.00 -14.77
N GLU A 145 -14.56 -21.97 -14.62
CA GLU A 145 -15.50 -21.48 -15.63
C GLU A 145 -15.38 -19.98 -15.92
N THR A 146 -14.81 -19.21 -14.96
CA THR A 146 -14.70 -17.75 -15.08
C THR A 146 -13.45 -17.26 -15.81
N ASN A 147 -12.40 -18.11 -15.93
CA ASN A 147 -11.18 -17.77 -16.66
C ASN A 147 -10.52 -19.03 -17.24
N ILE A 148 -10.59 -19.18 -18.57
CA ILE A 148 -10.02 -20.32 -19.32
C ILE A 148 -8.49 -20.38 -19.24
N PHE A 149 -7.83 -19.28 -18.86
CA PHE A 149 -6.37 -19.19 -18.75
C PHE A 149 -5.86 -19.46 -17.34
N ARG A 150 -6.75 -19.90 -16.41
CA ARG A 150 -6.34 -20.21 -15.04
C ARG A 150 -5.40 -21.42 -15.00
N ARG A 151 -4.34 -21.30 -14.19
CA ARG A 151 -3.27 -22.29 -14.06
C ARG A 151 -3.26 -23.01 -12.72
N GLU A 152 -3.85 -22.39 -11.70
CA GLU A 152 -3.87 -22.94 -10.35
C GLU A 152 -4.82 -24.16 -10.33
N ASP A 153 -4.23 -25.34 -10.07
CA ASP A 153 -4.95 -26.62 -10.13
C ASP A 153 -5.70 -26.95 -8.84
N SER A 154 -5.35 -26.27 -7.74
CA SER A 154 -5.93 -26.52 -6.42
C SER A 154 -6.19 -25.22 -5.65
N LEU A 155 -7.05 -25.31 -4.63
CA LEU A 155 -7.30 -24.20 -3.70
C LEU A 155 -6.02 -23.80 -2.93
N GLU A 156 -5.20 -24.78 -2.56
CA GLU A 156 -3.94 -24.57 -1.87
C GLU A 156 -2.99 -23.72 -2.73
N LYS A 157 -2.85 -24.07 -4.02
CA LYS A 157 -2.01 -23.33 -4.95
C LYS A 157 -2.51 -21.90 -5.16
N ALA A 158 -3.82 -21.72 -5.23
CA ALA A 158 -4.43 -20.40 -5.33
C ALA A 158 -4.15 -19.53 -4.09
N ARG A 159 -4.20 -20.11 -2.89
CA ARG A 159 -3.83 -19.42 -1.63
C ARG A 159 -2.35 -19.07 -1.56
N GLU A 160 -1.47 -19.96 -2.03
CA GLU A 160 -0.03 -19.67 -2.14
C GLU A 160 0.24 -18.47 -3.04
N VAL A 161 -0.33 -18.46 -4.25
CA VAL A 161 -0.20 -17.36 -5.20
C VAL A 161 -0.76 -16.05 -4.61
N ASP A 162 -1.91 -16.11 -3.92
CA ASP A 162 -2.50 -14.95 -3.25
C ASP A 162 -1.56 -14.38 -2.18
N THR A 163 -0.95 -15.26 -1.38
CA THR A 163 0.06 -14.88 -0.37
C THR A 163 1.31 -14.28 -1.02
N ASP A 164 1.77 -14.82 -2.15
CA ASP A 164 2.93 -14.31 -2.88
C ASP A 164 2.68 -12.91 -3.44
N VAL A 165 1.51 -12.70 -4.04
CA VAL A 165 1.08 -11.39 -4.51
C VAL A 165 0.96 -10.39 -3.35
N MET A 166 0.39 -10.81 -2.22
CA MET A 166 0.30 -9.98 -1.02
C MET A 166 1.69 -9.59 -0.50
N ALA A 167 2.61 -10.53 -0.45
CA ALA A 167 3.97 -10.32 0.05
C ALA A 167 4.74 -9.26 -0.76
N VAL A 168 4.63 -9.27 -2.09
CA VAL A 168 5.33 -8.28 -2.94
C VAL A 168 4.77 -6.87 -2.77
N TRP A 169 3.49 -6.73 -2.45
CA TRP A 169 2.86 -5.44 -2.18
C TRP A 169 2.97 -4.98 -0.72
N THR A 170 3.30 -5.88 0.21
CA THR A 170 3.54 -5.50 1.62
C THR A 170 4.62 -4.44 1.70
N GLY A 171 4.33 -3.37 2.45
CA GLY A 171 5.19 -2.20 2.53
C GLY A 171 4.82 -1.07 1.56
N THR A 172 3.75 -1.18 0.77
CA THR A 172 3.15 -0.04 0.06
C THR A 172 2.65 1.00 1.08
N PRO A 173 2.75 2.30 0.79
CA PRO A 173 2.30 3.35 1.71
C PRO A 173 0.85 3.21 2.14
N HIS A 174 -0.05 2.81 1.22
CA HIS A 174 -1.45 2.52 1.52
C HIS A 174 -1.83 1.16 0.95
N LEU A 175 -1.71 0.10 1.77
CA LEU A 175 -2.17 -1.26 1.45
C LEU A 175 -3.40 -1.59 2.29
N ARG A 176 -4.47 -2.09 1.65
CA ARG A 176 -5.66 -2.63 2.32
C ARG A 176 -6.00 -4.00 1.76
N VAL A 177 -6.41 -4.89 2.64
CA VAL A 177 -6.84 -6.24 2.29
C VAL A 177 -8.36 -6.33 2.37
N ILE A 178 -8.99 -6.79 1.30
CA ILE A 178 -10.43 -6.96 1.20
C ILE A 178 -10.72 -8.47 1.15
N ASP A 179 -11.07 -9.01 2.29
CA ASP A 179 -11.30 -10.42 2.51
C ASP A 179 -12.69 -10.91 2.07
N ASN A 180 -12.94 -12.21 2.21
CA ASN A 180 -14.21 -12.87 1.89
C ASN A 180 -15.12 -13.07 3.11
N SER A 181 -14.99 -12.25 4.17
CA SER A 181 -15.84 -12.31 5.36
C SER A 181 -17.31 -11.95 5.12
N THR A 182 -17.63 -11.47 3.92
CA THR A 182 -18.97 -11.11 3.47
C THR A 182 -19.24 -11.68 2.07
N ASP A 183 -20.52 -11.64 1.63
CA ASP A 183 -20.88 -11.92 0.24
C ASP A 183 -20.16 -10.97 -0.74
N PHE A 184 -20.16 -11.34 -2.02
CA PHE A 184 -19.39 -10.61 -3.05
C PHE A 184 -19.87 -9.16 -3.25
N ASP A 185 -21.17 -8.91 -3.24
CA ASP A 185 -21.72 -7.55 -3.41
C ASP A 185 -21.31 -6.65 -2.23
N THR A 186 -21.33 -7.20 -1.03
CA THR A 186 -20.88 -6.50 0.18
C THR A 186 -19.37 -6.30 0.16
N LYS A 187 -18.59 -7.27 -0.33
CA LYS A 187 -17.13 -7.15 -0.56
C LYS A 187 -16.82 -5.96 -1.49
N LEU A 188 -17.55 -5.82 -2.61
CA LEU A 188 -17.40 -4.70 -3.54
C LEU A 188 -17.74 -3.35 -2.88
N LYS A 189 -18.79 -3.30 -2.05
CA LYS A 189 -19.15 -2.08 -1.29
C LYS A 189 -18.10 -1.72 -0.25
N ARG A 190 -17.49 -2.71 0.41
CA ARG A 190 -16.37 -2.50 1.34
C ARG A 190 -15.16 -1.92 0.60
N LEU A 191 -14.81 -2.49 -0.55
CA LEU A 191 -13.75 -1.95 -1.41
C LEU A 191 -14.04 -0.51 -1.83
N LEU A 192 -15.25 -0.21 -2.30
CA LEU A 192 -15.64 1.16 -2.67
C LEU A 192 -15.47 2.13 -1.49
N LYS A 193 -15.88 1.72 -0.29
CA LYS A 193 -15.73 2.54 0.91
C LYS A 193 -14.26 2.87 1.19
N GLU A 194 -13.36 1.89 1.06
CA GLU A 194 -11.91 2.09 1.21
C GLU A 194 -11.36 3.04 0.13
N VAL A 195 -11.71 2.83 -1.13
CA VAL A 195 -11.27 3.69 -2.26
C VAL A 195 -11.74 5.13 -2.07
N VAL A 196 -13.00 5.35 -1.70
CA VAL A 196 -13.58 6.67 -1.50
C VAL A 196 -12.94 7.37 -0.28
N ALA A 197 -12.71 6.63 0.80
CA ALA A 197 -12.01 7.14 1.98
C ALA A 197 -10.56 7.56 1.63
N PHE A 198 -9.84 6.73 0.89
CA PHE A 198 -8.49 7.04 0.40
C PHE A 198 -8.48 8.30 -0.48
N LEU A 199 -9.45 8.46 -1.37
CA LEU A 199 -9.58 9.67 -2.19
C LEU A 199 -9.99 10.93 -1.40
N GLY A 200 -10.20 10.79 -0.09
CA GLY A 200 -10.53 11.90 0.80
C GLY A 200 -11.96 12.40 0.68
N ILE A 201 -12.92 11.53 0.37
CA ILE A 201 -14.31 11.91 0.13
C ILE A 201 -15.21 11.41 1.29
N PRO A 202 -15.96 12.27 1.95
CA PRO A 202 -16.01 13.75 1.79
C PRO A 202 -14.82 14.49 2.41
N LYS A 203 -13.99 13.81 3.20
CA LYS A 203 -12.76 14.33 3.83
C LYS A 203 -11.74 13.20 4.02
N PRO A 204 -10.44 13.46 3.91
CA PRO A 204 -9.38 12.46 4.13
C PRO A 204 -9.25 12.14 5.63
N LEU A 205 -10.11 11.25 6.11
CA LEU A 205 -10.17 10.86 7.52
C LEU A 205 -9.28 9.64 7.76
N GLU A 206 -8.33 9.78 8.68
CA GLU A 206 -7.56 8.69 9.26
C GLU A 206 -8.15 8.33 10.64
N ILE A 207 -8.47 7.06 10.84
CA ILE A 207 -8.89 6.49 12.14
C ILE A 207 -7.87 5.43 12.49
N GLU A 208 -7.04 5.72 13.51
CA GLU A 208 -5.91 4.91 13.89
C GLU A 208 -6.02 4.50 15.36
N ARG A 209 -5.68 3.24 15.65
CA ARG A 209 -5.41 2.78 17.02
C ARG A 209 -3.96 2.40 17.18
N LYS A 210 -3.38 2.78 18.30
CA LYS A 210 -1.98 2.57 18.62
C LYS A 210 -1.82 1.84 19.94
N PHE A 211 -0.94 0.84 19.93
CA PHE A 211 -0.70 -0.02 21.08
C PHE A 211 0.79 -0.04 21.43
N LEU A 212 1.08 -0.01 22.72
CA LEU A 212 2.39 -0.31 23.26
C LEU A 212 2.51 -1.83 23.42
N ILE A 213 3.60 -2.38 22.94
CA ILE A 213 3.91 -3.81 22.96
C ILE A 213 5.28 -4.05 23.58
N GLU A 214 5.56 -5.26 24.06
CA GLU A 214 6.92 -5.69 24.37
C GLU A 214 7.79 -5.62 23.12
N TYR A 215 9.11 -5.54 23.31
CA TYR A 215 10.04 -5.53 22.17
C TYR A 215 9.86 -6.82 21.34
N PRO A 216 9.60 -6.71 20.02
CA PRO A 216 9.29 -7.86 19.20
C PRO A 216 10.53 -8.73 18.92
N ASP A 217 10.30 -10.00 18.63
CA ASP A 217 11.31 -10.87 18.04
C ASP A 217 11.56 -10.48 16.57
N ILE A 218 12.70 -9.83 16.33
CA ILE A 218 13.07 -9.30 15.01
C ILE A 218 13.38 -10.43 14.02
N GLU A 219 13.96 -11.54 14.47
CA GLU A 219 14.25 -12.70 13.61
C GLU A 219 12.94 -13.34 13.15
N PHE A 220 11.99 -13.48 14.07
CA PHE A 220 10.65 -13.95 13.73
C PHE A 220 9.95 -13.00 12.75
N LEU A 221 9.95 -11.69 12.97
CA LEU A 221 9.35 -10.74 12.03
C LEU A 221 9.96 -10.84 10.63
N ASN A 222 11.29 -10.99 10.53
CA ASN A 222 11.98 -11.15 9.26
C ASN A 222 11.68 -12.50 8.57
N SER A 223 11.18 -13.49 9.30
CA SER A 223 10.78 -14.80 8.75
C SER A 223 9.37 -14.80 8.16
N ILE A 224 8.53 -13.81 8.51
CA ILE A 224 7.15 -13.69 8.00
C ILE A 224 7.18 -13.19 6.56
N LYS A 225 6.64 -13.99 5.62
CA LYS A 225 6.60 -13.68 4.18
C LYS A 225 5.89 -12.36 3.88
N THR A 226 4.80 -12.08 4.60
CA THR A 226 3.98 -10.86 4.51
C THR A 226 4.42 -9.78 5.49
N CYS A 227 5.71 -9.75 5.83
CA CYS A 227 6.31 -8.70 6.66
C CYS A 227 7.46 -8.03 5.90
N ARG A 228 7.49 -6.71 5.89
CA ARG A 228 8.55 -5.92 5.26
C ARG A 228 9.04 -4.81 6.18
N ARG A 229 10.35 -4.81 6.46
CA ARG A 229 11.01 -3.71 7.18
C ARG A 229 11.22 -2.51 6.25
N ILE A 230 10.85 -1.32 6.73
CA ILE A 230 11.05 -0.06 6.03
C ILE A 230 11.66 0.96 7.00
N PRO A 231 12.89 1.40 6.77
CA PRO A 231 13.50 2.45 7.56
C PRO A 231 12.78 3.78 7.34
N ILE A 232 12.49 4.48 8.43
CA ILE A 232 11.83 5.79 8.39
C ILE A 232 12.68 6.81 9.15
N THR A 233 12.93 7.94 8.52
CA THR A 233 13.46 9.15 9.15
C THR A 233 12.41 10.24 9.02
N GLN A 234 11.98 10.84 10.12
CA GLN A 234 10.97 11.89 10.09
C GLN A 234 11.33 13.04 11.03
N ALA A 235 10.90 14.24 10.65
CA ALA A 235 11.03 15.45 11.44
C ALA A 235 9.70 16.20 11.45
N TYR A 236 9.49 16.98 12.50
CA TYR A 236 8.34 17.88 12.63
C TYR A 236 8.83 19.30 12.59
N LEU A 237 8.19 20.10 11.74
CA LEU A 237 8.50 21.51 11.58
C LEU A 237 7.29 22.35 12.00
N THR A 238 7.59 23.55 12.45
CA THR A 238 6.59 24.61 12.69
C THR A 238 6.89 25.78 11.78
N THR A 239 5.86 26.29 11.11
CA THR A 239 5.96 27.56 10.40
C THR A 239 4.83 28.48 10.85
N PRO A 240 5.00 29.81 10.76
CA PRO A 240 3.95 30.75 11.12
C PRO A 240 2.64 30.52 10.35
N ASP A 241 2.75 30.07 9.09
CA ASP A 241 1.61 29.96 8.17
C ASP A 241 0.94 28.59 8.19
N GLU A 242 1.71 27.50 8.44
CA GLU A 242 1.22 26.12 8.30
C GLU A 242 1.05 25.38 9.65
N GLY A 243 1.49 25.96 10.78
CA GLY A 243 1.52 25.27 12.06
C GLY A 243 2.49 24.10 12.08
N TYR A 244 2.08 22.95 12.64
CA TYR A 244 2.91 21.73 12.64
C TYR A 244 2.63 20.88 11.42
N PHE A 245 3.70 20.50 10.72
CA PHE A 245 3.68 19.47 9.69
C PHE A 245 4.84 18.51 9.84
N ARG A 246 4.73 17.32 9.29
CA ARG A 246 5.75 16.28 9.29
C ARG A 246 6.37 16.19 7.90
N ILE A 247 7.70 16.06 7.87
CA ILE A 247 8.40 15.54 6.70
C ILE A 247 8.94 14.16 7.03
N ARG A 248 8.88 13.25 6.07
CA ARG A 248 9.28 11.86 6.22
C ARG A 248 10.12 11.42 5.03
N ARG A 249 11.26 10.78 5.29
CA ARG A 249 11.94 9.92 4.33
C ARG A 249 11.56 8.48 4.64
N ARG A 250 11.06 7.76 3.67
CA ARG A 250 10.66 6.35 3.75
C ARG A 250 11.56 5.54 2.83
N GLY A 251 12.27 4.55 3.34
CA GLY A 251 13.29 3.77 2.61
C GLY A 251 14.69 4.36 2.71
N GLU A 252 15.64 3.78 1.99
CA GLU A 252 17.07 4.11 2.02
C GLU A 252 17.63 4.36 0.61
N GLY A 253 18.74 5.12 0.55
CA GLY A 253 19.44 5.43 -0.70
C GLY A 253 18.55 6.10 -1.73
N ASP A 254 18.78 5.75 -3.01
CA ASP A 254 18.04 6.30 -4.15
C ASP A 254 16.61 5.75 -4.28
N LYS A 255 16.27 4.76 -3.46
CA LYS A 255 14.94 4.14 -3.40
C LYS A 255 14.00 4.85 -2.42
N ALA A 256 14.51 5.83 -1.66
CA ALA A 256 13.73 6.53 -0.67
C ALA A 256 12.71 7.47 -1.32
N VAL A 257 11.52 7.52 -0.73
CA VAL A 257 10.50 8.52 -1.05
C VAL A 257 10.40 9.54 0.08
N TYR A 258 9.99 10.75 -0.28
CA TYR A 258 9.90 11.87 0.63
C TYR A 258 8.48 12.39 0.65
N ILE A 259 7.93 12.56 1.85
CA ILE A 259 6.52 12.87 2.06
C ILE A 259 6.40 14.04 3.04
N LYS A 260 5.58 15.04 2.70
CA LYS A 260 5.10 16.08 3.61
C LYS A 260 3.69 15.73 4.05
N THR A 261 3.43 15.72 5.36
CA THR A 261 2.13 15.37 5.94
C THR A 261 1.65 16.48 6.85
N VAL A 262 0.42 16.96 6.63
CA VAL A 262 -0.31 17.86 7.54
C VAL A 262 -1.40 17.05 8.22
N LYS A 263 -1.41 17.05 9.57
CA LYS A 263 -2.41 16.35 10.38
C LYS A 263 -3.25 17.35 11.17
N ILE A 264 -4.56 17.31 10.99
CA ILE A 264 -5.52 18.14 11.71
C ILE A 264 -6.33 17.24 12.66
N LYS A 265 -6.15 17.42 13.97
CA LYS A 265 -6.83 16.60 14.97
C LYS A 265 -8.35 16.89 14.98
N ILE A 266 -9.16 15.83 14.95
CA ILE A 266 -10.62 15.88 15.19
C ILE A 266 -10.95 15.29 16.56
N SER A 267 -10.41 14.09 16.88
CA SER A 267 -10.53 13.43 18.18
C SER A 267 -9.20 12.74 18.55
N ASP A 268 -9.19 11.93 19.61
CA ASP A 268 -7.96 11.21 19.97
C ASP A 268 -7.62 10.09 18.98
N ILE A 269 -8.59 9.51 18.31
CA ILE A 269 -8.44 8.43 17.34
C ILE A 269 -8.68 8.87 15.89
N LYS A 270 -9.13 10.12 15.65
CA LYS A 270 -9.58 10.61 14.34
C LYS A 270 -8.93 11.92 13.97
N ARG A 271 -8.39 11.99 12.76
CA ARG A 271 -7.75 13.19 12.20
C ARG A 271 -7.98 13.30 10.71
N ILE A 272 -7.84 14.52 10.18
CA ILE A 272 -7.66 14.75 8.74
C ILE A 272 -6.17 14.63 8.47
N GLU A 273 -5.78 13.81 7.53
CA GLU A 273 -4.41 13.67 7.07
C GLU A 273 -4.31 14.05 5.59
N ILE A 274 -3.38 14.95 5.27
CA ILE A 274 -3.08 15.39 3.91
C ILE A 274 -1.62 15.08 3.67
N GLU A 275 -1.36 14.13 2.79
CA GLU A 275 -0.02 13.72 2.39
C GLU A 275 0.30 14.18 0.97
N ASN A 276 1.52 14.66 0.76
CA ASN A 276 2.03 15.04 -0.55
C ASN A 276 3.44 14.50 -0.72
N TYR A 277 3.72 13.87 -1.86
CA TYR A 277 5.09 13.54 -2.23
C TYR A 277 5.84 14.82 -2.53
N ILE A 278 7.07 14.91 -2.03
CA ILE A 278 7.98 16.04 -2.25
C ILE A 278 9.30 15.53 -2.82
N SER A 279 10.06 16.41 -3.48
CA SER A 279 11.38 16.04 -3.96
C SER A 279 12.40 15.91 -2.82
N LYS A 280 13.53 15.24 -3.09
CA LYS A 280 14.65 15.16 -2.13
C LYS A 280 15.16 16.56 -1.76
N GLU A 281 15.25 17.45 -2.75
CA GLU A 281 15.71 18.83 -2.58
C GLU A 281 14.76 19.62 -1.67
N GLN A 282 13.45 19.45 -1.83
CA GLN A 282 12.45 20.04 -0.94
C GLN A 282 12.57 19.50 0.48
N TYR A 283 12.75 18.17 0.65
CA TYR A 283 12.95 17.55 1.95
C TYR A 283 14.22 18.09 2.63
N ASP A 284 15.34 18.16 1.92
CA ASP A 284 16.61 18.68 2.43
C ASP A 284 16.51 20.17 2.78
N SER A 285 15.76 20.95 1.98
CA SER A 285 15.48 22.37 2.26
C SER A 285 14.69 22.55 3.56
N TYR A 286 13.68 21.70 3.81
CA TYR A 286 12.95 21.73 5.09
C TYR A 286 13.87 21.38 6.27
N LEU A 287 14.71 20.36 6.15
CA LEU A 287 15.66 19.99 7.21
C LEU A 287 16.69 21.08 7.49
N ALA A 288 17.09 21.87 6.49
CA ALA A 288 18.00 22.98 6.66
C ALA A 288 17.43 24.12 7.53
N GLN A 289 16.10 24.21 7.64
CA GLN A 289 15.40 25.19 8.49
C GLN A 289 15.40 24.75 9.97
N ARG A 290 16.57 24.45 10.52
CA ARG A 290 16.77 23.84 11.85
C ARG A 290 16.07 24.56 12.99
N GLN A 291 15.88 25.86 12.91
CA GLN A 291 15.19 26.66 13.93
C GLN A 291 13.72 26.28 14.13
N TYR A 292 13.12 25.58 13.16
CA TYR A 292 11.73 25.13 13.20
C TYR A 292 11.60 23.61 13.42
N VAL A 293 12.73 22.87 13.42
CA VAL A 293 12.71 21.40 13.55
C VAL A 293 12.66 21.02 15.02
N THR A 294 11.62 20.30 15.42
CA THR A 294 11.44 19.85 16.82
C THR A 294 12.35 18.68 17.21
N GLY A 295 12.91 17.96 16.25
CA GLY A 295 13.80 16.83 16.40
C GLY A 295 13.62 15.81 15.28
N ILE A 296 14.67 15.09 14.98
CA ILE A 296 14.64 14.02 13.97
C ILE A 296 14.53 12.68 14.69
N ILE A 297 13.50 11.92 14.36
CA ILE A 297 13.29 10.57 14.89
C ILE A 297 13.54 9.54 13.77
N ARG A 298 14.26 8.48 14.13
CA ARG A 298 14.49 7.33 13.26
C ARG A 298 13.79 6.12 13.85
N LYS A 299 13.23 5.29 13.00
CA LYS A 299 12.59 4.03 13.37
C LYS A 299 12.65 3.04 12.22
N ASP A 300 12.58 1.78 12.57
CA ASP A 300 12.30 0.71 11.63
C ASP A 300 10.81 0.37 11.71
N ARG A 301 10.10 0.53 10.60
CA ARG A 301 8.70 0.14 10.48
C ARG A 301 8.62 -1.23 9.85
N TYR A 302 8.03 -2.16 10.55
CA TYR A 302 7.65 -3.47 10.04
C TYR A 302 6.19 -3.38 9.59
N CYS A 303 5.99 -3.36 8.27
CA CYS A 303 4.68 -3.46 7.64
C CYS A 303 4.30 -4.93 7.59
N ILE A 304 3.18 -5.31 8.19
CA ILE A 304 2.79 -6.71 8.38
C ILE A 304 1.37 -6.90 7.88
N VAL A 305 1.13 -7.98 7.10
CA VAL A 305 -0.23 -8.46 6.87
C VAL A 305 -0.40 -9.77 7.62
N ASP A 306 -1.31 -9.80 8.58
CA ASP A 306 -1.68 -10.97 9.37
C ASP A 306 -3.19 -11.09 9.43
N ASN A 307 -3.74 -12.28 9.15
CA ASN A 307 -5.19 -12.54 9.12
C ASN A 307 -5.95 -11.46 8.29
N ASN A 308 -5.49 -11.18 7.08
CA ASN A 308 -6.07 -10.20 6.16
C ASN A 308 -6.15 -8.76 6.70
N THR A 309 -5.35 -8.44 7.72
CA THR A 309 -5.28 -7.11 8.32
C THR A 309 -3.87 -6.56 8.22
N TYR A 310 -3.75 -5.29 7.80
CA TYR A 310 -2.48 -4.60 7.69
C TYR A 310 -2.14 -3.86 8.97
N TYR A 311 -0.90 -4.02 9.44
CA TYR A 311 -0.36 -3.41 10.65
C TYR A 311 0.95 -2.70 10.36
N GLU A 312 1.23 -1.66 11.14
CA GLU A 312 2.49 -0.95 11.16
C GLU A 312 3.13 -1.06 12.55
N LEU A 313 4.18 -1.89 12.67
CA LEU A 313 4.94 -2.06 13.89
C LEU A 313 6.20 -1.22 13.83
N ASP A 314 6.34 -0.27 14.75
CA ASP A 314 7.45 0.67 14.80
C ASP A 314 8.43 0.33 15.93
N VAL A 315 9.67 0.03 15.56
CA VAL A 315 10.81 -0.19 16.46
C VAL A 315 11.67 1.06 16.47
N TYR A 316 11.93 1.59 17.66
CA TYR A 316 12.70 2.82 17.87
C TYR A 316 14.08 2.52 18.47
N PRO A 317 15.18 3.12 17.99
CA PRO A 317 16.53 2.83 18.49
C PRO A 317 16.78 3.29 19.93
N PHE A 318 15.88 4.10 20.51
CA PHE A 318 15.96 4.55 21.90
C PHE A 318 15.17 3.67 22.88
N TRP A 319 14.49 2.63 22.42
CA TRP A 319 13.81 1.63 23.24
C TRP A 319 14.40 0.25 22.98
N SER A 320 14.68 -0.48 24.06
CA SER A 320 15.19 -1.85 24.00
C SER A 320 14.21 -2.90 24.57
N ASP A 321 13.14 -2.42 25.23
CA ASP A 321 12.17 -3.24 25.95
C ASP A 321 10.76 -3.17 25.39
N ARG A 322 10.51 -2.27 24.44
CA ARG A 322 9.18 -2.00 23.89
C ARG A 322 9.21 -1.52 22.46
N ALA A 323 8.03 -1.60 21.81
CA ALA A 323 7.76 -1.05 20.50
C ALA A 323 6.31 -0.55 20.45
N THR A 324 5.87 -0.01 19.31
CA THR A 324 4.46 0.30 19.08
C THR A 324 3.94 -0.43 17.85
N ILE A 325 2.65 -0.79 17.87
CA ILE A 325 1.94 -1.29 16.69
C ILE A 325 0.71 -0.44 16.45
N GLU A 326 0.46 -0.12 15.19
CA GLU A 326 -0.65 0.71 14.74
C GLU A 326 -1.54 -0.11 13.80
N ILE A 327 -2.85 0.15 13.86
CA ILE A 327 -3.85 -0.35 12.93
C ILE A 327 -4.75 0.80 12.49
N GLU A 328 -4.99 0.91 11.20
CA GLU A 328 -5.97 1.86 10.64
C GLU A 328 -7.31 1.19 10.42
N LEU A 329 -8.38 1.91 10.70
CA LEU A 329 -9.77 1.43 10.69
C LEU A 329 -10.62 2.33 9.80
N LEU A 330 -11.70 1.77 9.21
CA LEU A 330 -12.71 2.53 8.47
C LEU A 330 -13.72 3.23 9.37
N SER A 331 -13.86 2.78 10.61
CA SER A 331 -14.75 3.39 11.60
C SER A 331 -14.24 3.14 13.02
N GLU A 332 -14.61 4.03 13.93
CA GLU A 332 -14.20 3.97 15.34
C GLU A 332 -14.61 2.67 16.05
N ASN A 333 -15.74 2.08 15.62
CA ASN A 333 -16.31 0.86 16.21
C ASN A 333 -15.99 -0.40 15.40
N GLN A 334 -15.09 -0.32 14.41
CA GLN A 334 -14.68 -1.50 13.65
C GLN A 334 -13.96 -2.48 14.58
N PRO A 335 -14.39 -3.76 14.61
CA PRO A 335 -13.66 -4.78 15.37
C PRO A 335 -12.27 -4.99 14.78
N TYR A 336 -11.31 -5.24 15.63
CA TYR A 336 -9.93 -5.55 15.26
C TYR A 336 -9.35 -6.60 16.20
N GLN A 337 -8.32 -7.30 15.73
CA GLN A 337 -7.55 -8.24 16.53
C GLN A 337 -6.07 -7.98 16.24
N LEU A 338 -5.25 -7.88 17.28
CA LEU A 338 -3.80 -7.79 17.09
C LEU A 338 -3.21 -9.16 16.71
N PRO A 339 -2.09 -9.22 15.96
CA PRO A 339 -1.43 -10.47 15.65
C PRO A 339 -1.09 -11.27 16.91
N SER A 340 -1.27 -12.59 16.88
CA SER A 340 -1.11 -13.46 18.05
C SER A 340 0.32 -13.50 18.62
N PHE A 341 1.31 -13.17 17.79
CA PHE A 341 2.72 -13.08 18.19
C PHE A 341 3.09 -11.76 18.89
N VAL A 342 2.17 -10.79 18.90
CA VAL A 342 2.37 -9.50 19.56
C VAL A 342 2.00 -9.61 21.04
N LYS A 343 2.95 -9.27 21.91
CA LYS A 343 2.71 -9.19 23.35
C LYS A 343 2.26 -7.78 23.72
N LEU A 344 0.94 -7.62 23.85
CA LEU A 344 0.31 -6.35 24.19
C LEU A 344 0.65 -5.93 25.63
N VAL A 345 1.13 -4.70 25.78
CA VAL A 345 1.26 -4.04 27.10
C VAL A 345 -0.04 -3.27 27.38
N ARG A 346 -0.44 -2.34 26.51
CA ARG A 346 -1.70 -1.58 26.61
C ARG A 346 -1.95 -0.73 25.35
N GLU A 347 -3.18 -0.29 25.19
CA GLU A 347 -3.50 0.74 24.18
C GLU A 347 -2.98 2.12 24.63
N VAL A 348 -2.42 2.88 23.68
CA VAL A 348 -1.85 4.21 23.89
C VAL A 348 -2.35 5.28 22.92
N THR A 349 -3.44 5.00 22.20
CA THR A 349 -4.03 5.87 21.17
C THR A 349 -4.31 7.28 21.70
N SER A 350 -4.87 7.39 22.90
CA SER A 350 -5.19 8.66 23.55
C SER A 350 -4.02 9.30 24.32
N GLU A 351 -2.88 8.60 24.44
CA GLU A 351 -1.75 9.06 25.22
C GLU A 351 -0.80 9.95 24.40
N PRO A 352 -0.72 11.26 24.67
CA PRO A 352 0.09 12.19 23.88
C PRO A 352 1.58 11.83 23.83
N ASN A 353 2.11 11.25 24.91
CA ASN A 353 3.54 10.90 25.04
C ASN A 353 4.00 9.82 24.06
N TYR A 354 3.08 9.03 23.49
CA TYR A 354 3.39 8.01 22.49
C TYR A 354 3.16 8.47 21.05
N ARG A 355 2.74 9.73 20.86
CA ARG A 355 2.67 10.32 19.51
C ARG A 355 4.08 10.58 18.99
N ASN A 356 4.27 10.32 17.71
CA ASN A 356 5.58 10.50 17.07
C ASN A 356 6.16 11.93 17.25
N LEU A 357 5.31 12.96 17.32
CA LEU A 357 5.75 14.33 17.64
C LEU A 357 6.37 14.43 19.05
N ALA A 358 5.71 13.89 20.06
CA ALA A 358 6.21 13.89 21.42
C ALA A 358 7.49 13.06 21.58
N LEU A 359 7.55 11.92 20.88
CA LEU A 359 8.76 11.10 20.82
C LEU A 359 9.92 11.85 20.14
N ALA A 360 9.64 12.60 19.07
CA ALA A 360 10.64 13.44 18.40
C ALA A 360 11.15 14.57 19.30
N GLN A 361 10.26 15.19 20.08
CA GLN A 361 10.64 16.22 21.06
C GLN A 361 11.50 15.67 22.19
N LYS A 362 11.20 14.44 22.64
CA LYS A 362 11.88 13.82 23.80
C LYS A 362 13.19 13.13 23.44
N TYR A 363 13.21 12.42 22.30
CA TYR A 363 14.31 11.52 21.91
C TYR A 363 14.96 11.92 20.57
N GLY A 364 14.34 12.82 19.82
CA GLY A 364 14.86 13.26 18.53
C GLY A 364 16.18 13.98 18.70
N LYS A 365 17.12 13.71 17.78
CA LYS A 365 18.39 14.43 17.69
C LYS A 365 18.29 15.46 16.57
N PRO A 366 18.94 16.62 16.72
CA PRO A 366 18.99 17.61 15.67
C PRO A 366 19.70 17.12 14.42
#